data_99f49cf99197da8ca6c83171659ff6aa
#
_entry.id   99f49cf99197da8ca6c83171659ff6aa
#
_cell.length_a   1.000
_cell.length_b   1.000
_cell.length_c   1.000
_cell.angle_alpha   90.00
_cell.angle_beta   90.00
_cell.angle_gamma   90.00
#
_symmetry.space_group_name_H-M   'P 1'
#
loop_
_entity.id
_entity.type
_entity.pdbx_description
1 polymer ?
#
loop_
_entity_poly.entity_id
_entity_poly.type
_entity_poly.pdbx_seq_one_letter_code
_entity_poly.pdbx_strand_id
1 'polypeptide(L)'
;MMFGKLTLEAIPYHEPIIMVTVAGIIFGGILTLAALTYFKKWTWLWKEWLTSVDHKKIGMMYIIVAMVMLLRGFADAIMMRAQTAMASAGSEGFLPPHHYDQIFTAHGVIMIFFMAMPFMVGLMNIVVPLQIGARDVAFPFLNSLSFWLFVVGVALINISLGVGEFAQTGWLAYPPLSGKEYKIGRASC
;
A
#
# COMPACT_ATOMS: atom_id res chain seq x y z
N MET A 1 -6.36 -12.60 -23.95
CA MET A 1 -5.56 -11.37 -23.79
C MET A 1 -4.91 -11.41 -22.43
N MET A 2 -3.56 -11.41 -22.36
CA MET A 2 -2.79 -11.67 -21.13
C MET A 2 -2.78 -10.49 -20.13
N PHE A 3 -3.19 -9.30 -20.54
CA PHE A 3 -3.16 -8.07 -19.73
C PHE A 3 -4.54 -7.44 -19.50
N GLY A 4 -5.63 -8.15 -19.78
CA GLY A 4 -6.99 -7.65 -19.55
C GLY A 4 -7.26 -6.33 -20.26
N LYS A 5 -7.89 -5.39 -19.56
CA LYS A 5 -8.24 -4.04 -20.05
C LYS A 5 -7.20 -2.97 -19.67
N LEU A 6 -5.93 -3.30 -19.52
CA LEU A 6 -4.87 -2.33 -19.29
C LEU A 6 -4.63 -1.49 -20.57
N THR A 7 -5.46 -0.50 -20.79
CA THR A 7 -5.34 0.51 -21.84
C THR A 7 -4.94 1.84 -21.21
N LEU A 8 -4.48 2.78 -22.02
CA LEU A 8 -4.18 4.15 -21.54
C LEU A 8 -5.41 4.84 -20.94
N GLU A 9 -6.61 4.43 -21.34
CA GLU A 9 -7.89 4.91 -20.78
C GLU A 9 -8.12 4.44 -19.33
N ALA A 10 -7.40 3.42 -18.87
CA ALA A 10 -7.44 2.96 -17.48
C ALA A 10 -6.73 3.93 -16.52
N ILE A 11 -5.97 4.91 -17.04
CA ILE A 11 -5.31 5.93 -16.23
C ILE A 11 -6.29 7.10 -16.05
N PRO A 12 -6.67 7.44 -14.82
CA PRO A 12 -7.68 8.46 -14.54
C PRO A 12 -7.11 9.88 -14.70
N TYR A 13 -6.83 10.31 -15.92
CA TYR A 13 -6.26 11.64 -16.21
C TYR A 13 -7.15 12.80 -15.74
N HIS A 14 -8.45 12.55 -15.60
CA HIS A 14 -9.43 13.57 -15.24
C HIS A 14 -9.54 13.80 -13.73
N GLU A 15 -8.88 12.97 -12.92
CA GLU A 15 -8.91 13.05 -11.46
C GLU A 15 -7.62 13.71 -10.92
N PRO A 16 -7.64 15.01 -10.63
CA PRO A 16 -6.41 15.74 -10.27
C PRO A 16 -5.76 15.20 -8.99
N ILE A 17 -6.54 14.69 -8.05
CA ILE A 17 -6.03 14.13 -6.78
C ILE A 17 -5.19 12.89 -7.03
N ILE A 18 -5.68 11.99 -7.90
CA ILE A 18 -4.93 10.78 -8.27
C ILE A 18 -3.65 11.16 -9.00
N MET A 19 -3.73 12.09 -9.94
CA MET A 19 -2.56 12.54 -10.69
C MET A 19 -1.50 13.19 -9.80
N VAL A 20 -1.91 14.03 -8.84
CA VAL A 20 -0.98 14.63 -7.86
C VAL A 20 -0.36 13.56 -6.95
N THR A 21 -1.14 12.57 -6.51
CA THR A 21 -0.63 11.48 -5.67
C THR A 21 0.38 10.63 -6.44
N VAL A 22 0.07 10.24 -7.67
CA VAL A 22 0.98 9.47 -8.54
C VAL A 22 2.25 10.26 -8.82
N ALA A 23 2.12 11.55 -9.17
CA ALA A 23 3.27 12.43 -9.39
C ALA A 23 4.15 12.55 -8.14
N GLY A 24 3.55 12.67 -6.95
CA GLY A 24 4.25 12.71 -5.67
C GLY A 24 5.04 11.42 -5.39
N ILE A 25 4.44 10.25 -5.65
CA ILE A 25 5.11 8.95 -5.50
C ILE A 25 6.28 8.83 -6.47
N ILE A 26 6.09 9.19 -7.74
CA ILE A 26 7.13 9.15 -8.76
C ILE A 26 8.27 10.10 -8.37
N PHE A 27 7.95 11.34 -7.99
CA PHE A 27 8.93 12.34 -7.57
C PHE A 27 9.73 11.87 -6.34
N GLY A 28 9.05 11.35 -5.32
CA GLY A 28 9.68 10.78 -4.13
C GLY A 28 10.59 9.59 -4.46
N GLY A 29 10.16 8.72 -5.38
CA GLY A 29 10.97 7.62 -5.89
C GLY A 29 12.22 8.11 -6.61
N ILE A 30 12.09 9.05 -7.52
CA ILE A 30 13.23 9.66 -8.24
C ILE A 30 14.20 10.32 -7.27
N LEU A 31 13.70 11.08 -6.29
CA LEU A 31 14.52 11.74 -5.27
C LEU A 31 15.31 10.72 -4.45
N THR A 32 14.67 9.63 -4.04
CA THR A 32 15.32 8.53 -3.31
C THR A 32 16.41 7.86 -4.15
N LEU A 33 16.12 7.55 -5.41
CA LEU A 33 17.10 6.97 -6.34
C LEU A 33 18.28 7.92 -6.59
N ALA A 34 18.00 9.21 -6.79
CA ALA A 34 19.03 10.23 -6.94
C ALA A 34 19.91 10.35 -5.70
N ALA A 35 19.32 10.35 -4.50
CA ALA A 35 20.06 10.38 -3.25
C ALA A 35 20.97 9.15 -3.08
N LEU A 36 20.44 7.94 -3.33
CA LEU A 36 21.21 6.69 -3.27
C LEU A 36 22.38 6.71 -4.24
N THR A 37 22.17 7.25 -5.44
CA THR A 37 23.20 7.36 -6.49
C THR A 37 24.24 8.39 -6.12
N TYR A 38 23.81 9.57 -5.67
CA TYR A 38 24.70 10.66 -5.24
C TYR A 38 25.60 10.24 -4.08
N PHE A 39 25.04 9.59 -3.07
CA PHE A 39 25.79 9.09 -1.91
C PHE A 39 26.52 7.76 -2.17
N LYS A 40 26.39 7.18 -3.36
CA LYS A 40 26.98 5.87 -3.74
C LYS A 40 26.63 4.74 -2.76
N LYS A 41 25.40 4.73 -2.22
CA LYS A 41 24.94 3.79 -1.18
C LYS A 41 24.28 2.53 -1.73
N TRP A 42 24.29 2.29 -3.03
CA TRP A 42 23.65 1.12 -3.65
C TRP A 42 24.16 -0.21 -3.11
N THR A 43 25.49 -0.37 -3.04
CA THR A 43 26.12 -1.61 -2.54
C THR A 43 25.79 -1.85 -1.07
N TRP A 44 25.78 -0.78 -0.26
CA TRP A 44 25.38 -0.84 1.13
C TRP A 44 23.91 -1.23 1.28
N LEU A 45 22.99 -0.58 0.55
CA LEU A 45 21.57 -0.92 0.57
C LEU A 45 21.33 -2.37 0.20
N TRP A 46 21.97 -2.83 -0.90
CA TRP A 46 21.82 -4.20 -1.38
C TRP A 46 22.32 -5.23 -0.35
N LYS A 47 23.57 -5.12 0.07
CA LYS A 47 24.22 -6.12 0.94
C LYS A 47 23.74 -6.09 2.38
N GLU A 48 23.50 -4.90 2.92
CA GLU A 48 23.17 -4.77 4.35
C GLU A 48 21.67 -4.88 4.64
N TRP A 49 20.79 -4.50 3.69
CA TRP A 49 19.36 -4.46 3.91
C TRP A 49 18.58 -5.42 3.04
N LEU A 50 18.66 -5.28 1.71
CA LEU A 50 17.77 -6.00 0.79
C LEU A 50 18.03 -7.52 0.76
N THR A 51 19.25 -7.97 1.02
CA THR A 51 19.61 -9.40 1.06
C THR A 51 19.87 -9.92 2.47
N SER A 52 19.57 -9.11 3.50
CA SER A 52 19.76 -9.50 4.88
C SER A 52 18.77 -10.59 5.30
N VAL A 53 19.24 -11.53 6.08
CA VAL A 53 18.44 -12.55 6.77
C VAL A 53 18.32 -12.30 8.28
N ASP A 54 18.97 -11.25 8.79
CA ASP A 54 18.93 -10.84 10.20
C ASP A 54 17.51 -10.37 10.57
N HIS A 55 16.91 -11.02 11.57
CA HIS A 55 15.57 -10.73 12.06
C HIS A 55 15.37 -9.26 12.48
N LYS A 56 16.41 -8.59 13.00
CA LYS A 56 16.34 -7.20 13.43
C LYS A 56 16.20 -6.25 12.21
N LYS A 57 17.00 -6.53 11.16
CA LYS A 57 16.93 -5.74 9.92
C LYS A 57 15.62 -5.98 9.19
N ILE A 58 15.16 -7.22 9.12
CA ILE A 58 13.87 -7.57 8.52
C ILE A 58 12.73 -6.93 9.30
N GLY A 59 12.74 -7.02 10.64
CA GLY A 59 11.75 -6.36 11.49
C GLY A 59 11.72 -4.85 11.28
N MET A 60 12.87 -4.20 11.19
CA MET A 60 12.96 -2.77 10.88
C MET A 60 12.42 -2.42 9.49
N MET A 61 12.70 -3.26 8.47
CA MET A 61 12.16 -3.07 7.13
C MET A 61 10.63 -3.16 7.11
N TYR A 62 10.04 -4.12 7.84
CA TYR A 62 8.58 -4.21 8.03
C TYR A 62 8.01 -2.94 8.65
N ILE A 63 8.63 -2.44 9.73
CA ILE A 63 8.18 -1.21 10.40
C ILE A 63 8.26 -0.01 9.46
N ILE A 64 9.36 0.16 8.73
CA ILE A 64 9.53 1.28 7.79
C ILE A 64 8.44 1.25 6.70
N VAL A 65 8.20 0.09 6.08
CA VAL A 65 7.16 -0.02 5.05
C VAL A 65 5.78 0.22 5.65
N ALA A 66 5.49 -0.32 6.85
CA ALA A 66 4.24 -0.08 7.55
C ALA A 66 4.02 1.41 7.86
N MET A 67 5.06 2.15 8.25
CA MET A 67 4.97 3.60 8.49
C MET A 67 4.73 4.38 7.18
N VAL A 68 5.34 3.98 6.07
CA VAL A 68 5.05 4.58 4.76
C VAL A 68 3.58 4.35 4.38
N MET A 69 3.07 3.12 4.60
CA MET A 69 1.66 2.80 4.34
C MET A 69 0.70 3.50 5.32
N LEU A 70 1.13 3.77 6.56
CA LEU A 70 0.38 4.62 7.49
C LEU A 70 0.17 6.03 6.92
N LEU A 71 1.23 6.66 6.43
CA LEU A 71 1.14 8.00 5.83
C LEU A 71 0.22 8.00 4.60
N ARG A 72 0.29 6.94 3.79
CA ARG A 72 -0.60 6.76 2.64
C ARG A 72 -2.07 6.61 3.08
N GLY A 73 -2.35 5.74 4.05
CA GLY A 73 -3.69 5.55 4.59
C GLY A 73 -4.22 6.79 5.31
N PHE A 74 -3.36 7.57 5.96
CA PHE A 74 -3.72 8.86 6.55
C PHE A 74 -4.18 9.88 5.51
N ALA A 75 -3.52 9.93 4.35
CA ALA A 75 -3.96 10.77 3.24
C ALA A 75 -5.36 10.38 2.75
N ASP A 76 -5.67 9.08 2.63
CA ASP A 76 -7.01 8.60 2.30
C ASP A 76 -8.05 9.03 3.35
N ALA A 77 -7.72 8.94 4.64
CA ALA A 77 -8.60 9.38 5.73
C ALA A 77 -8.92 10.88 5.65
N ILE A 78 -7.92 11.72 5.36
CA ILE A 78 -8.13 13.17 5.18
C ILE A 78 -9.08 13.42 3.99
N MET A 79 -8.88 12.75 2.86
CA MET A 79 -9.76 12.91 1.69
C MET A 79 -11.21 12.53 2.02
N MET A 80 -11.42 11.40 2.70
CA MET A 80 -12.76 10.97 3.13
C MET A 80 -13.41 11.96 4.09
N ARG A 81 -12.67 12.49 5.06
CA ARG A 81 -13.18 13.49 6.02
C ARG A 81 -13.49 14.83 5.35
N ALA A 82 -12.64 15.28 4.44
CA ALA A 82 -12.90 16.49 3.67
C ALA A 82 -14.17 16.34 2.83
N GLN A 83 -14.33 15.20 2.12
CA GLN A 83 -15.53 14.91 1.35
C GLN A 83 -16.80 14.95 2.22
N THR A 84 -16.80 14.25 3.37
CA THR A 84 -17.99 14.23 4.24
C THR A 84 -18.30 15.59 4.86
N ALA A 85 -17.29 16.39 5.19
CA ALA A 85 -17.48 17.74 5.71
C ALA A 85 -18.08 18.68 4.66
N MET A 86 -17.62 18.60 3.41
CA MET A 86 -18.14 19.42 2.31
C MET A 86 -19.55 18.98 1.89
N ALA A 87 -19.80 17.69 1.81
CA ALA A 87 -21.11 17.15 1.42
C ALA A 87 -22.20 17.44 2.46
N SER A 88 -21.86 17.54 3.76
CA SER A 88 -22.84 17.87 4.83
C SER A 88 -23.43 19.27 4.75
N ALA A 89 -22.78 20.19 4.05
CA ALA A 89 -23.23 21.58 3.86
C ALA A 89 -24.19 21.78 2.66
N GLY A 90 -24.79 20.71 2.12
CA GLY A 90 -25.73 20.76 1.00
C GLY A 90 -25.07 20.80 -0.39
N SER A 91 -23.77 20.60 -0.47
CA SER A 91 -23.04 20.38 -1.71
C SER A 91 -22.78 18.88 -1.94
N GLU A 92 -22.55 18.49 -3.18
CA GLU A 92 -22.20 17.10 -3.52
C GLU A 92 -20.77 16.73 -3.09
N GLY A 93 -20.01 17.69 -2.54
CA GLY A 93 -18.59 17.51 -2.24
C GLY A 93 -17.71 17.55 -3.48
N PHE A 94 -16.47 17.03 -3.38
CA PHE A 94 -15.48 17.07 -4.47
C PHE A 94 -15.18 15.71 -5.09
N LEU A 95 -15.60 14.61 -4.44
CA LEU A 95 -15.40 13.23 -4.93
C LEU A 95 -16.70 12.64 -5.46
N PRO A 96 -16.68 12.03 -6.65
CA PRO A 96 -17.78 11.20 -7.11
C PRO A 96 -18.02 10.01 -6.17
N PRO A 97 -19.28 9.55 -5.98
CA PRO A 97 -19.60 8.46 -5.05
C PRO A 97 -18.79 7.18 -5.28
N HIS A 98 -18.63 6.76 -6.53
CA HIS A 98 -17.85 5.56 -6.87
C HIS A 98 -16.37 5.69 -6.51
N HIS A 99 -15.82 6.88 -6.60
CA HIS A 99 -14.42 7.14 -6.22
C HIS A 99 -14.26 7.16 -4.70
N TYR A 100 -15.24 7.72 -3.99
CA TYR A 100 -15.26 7.68 -2.53
C TYR A 100 -15.26 6.22 -2.01
N ASP A 101 -16.07 5.34 -2.60
CA ASP A 101 -16.13 3.91 -2.23
C ASP A 101 -14.81 3.17 -2.48
N GLN A 102 -14.10 3.53 -3.55
CA GLN A 102 -12.76 2.99 -3.83
C GLN A 102 -11.74 3.44 -2.78
N ILE A 103 -11.72 4.72 -2.42
CA ILE A 103 -10.84 5.26 -1.39
C ILE A 103 -11.17 4.66 -0.03
N PHE A 104 -12.45 4.51 0.30
CA PHE A 104 -12.90 3.86 1.53
C PHE A 104 -12.41 2.42 1.64
N THR A 105 -12.56 1.65 0.57
CA THR A 105 -12.09 0.26 0.52
C THR A 105 -10.57 0.20 0.61
N ALA A 106 -9.86 1.03 -0.15
CA ALA A 106 -8.41 1.11 -0.16
C ALA A 106 -7.85 1.48 1.22
N HIS A 107 -8.43 2.49 1.88
CA HIS A 107 -8.05 2.89 3.23
C HIS A 107 -8.16 1.72 4.21
N GLY A 108 -9.29 1.01 4.24
CA GLY A 108 -9.50 -0.13 5.13
C GLY A 108 -8.49 -1.25 4.90
N VAL A 109 -8.25 -1.62 3.64
CA VAL A 109 -7.27 -2.66 3.27
C VAL A 109 -5.85 -2.23 3.66
N ILE A 110 -5.47 -0.99 3.35
CA ILE A 110 -4.12 -0.47 3.66
C ILE A 110 -3.88 -0.45 5.16
N MET A 111 -4.81 0.08 5.94
CA MET A 111 -4.62 0.24 7.39
C MET A 111 -4.53 -1.09 8.12
N ILE A 112 -5.23 -2.12 7.66
CA ILE A 112 -5.21 -3.43 8.32
C ILE A 112 -4.05 -4.29 7.80
N PHE A 113 -3.99 -4.55 6.49
CA PHE A 113 -3.07 -5.52 5.92
C PHE A 113 -1.68 -4.96 5.62
N PHE A 114 -1.55 -3.66 5.39
CA PHE A 114 -0.28 -3.06 5.00
C PHE A 114 0.31 -2.09 6.03
N MET A 115 -0.45 -1.78 7.09
CA MET A 115 0.05 -1.00 8.22
C MET A 115 0.04 -1.81 9.52
N ALA A 116 -1.14 -2.17 10.05
CA ALA A 116 -1.23 -2.76 11.39
C ALA A 116 -0.55 -4.14 11.49
N MET A 117 -0.87 -5.05 10.57
CA MET A 117 -0.28 -6.40 10.57
C MET A 117 1.24 -6.39 10.36
N PRO A 118 1.81 -5.73 9.34
CA PRO A 118 3.26 -5.72 9.16
C PRO A 118 4.00 -4.94 10.26
N PHE A 119 3.40 -3.92 10.85
CA PHE A 119 3.96 -3.25 12.02
C PHE A 119 4.11 -4.22 13.20
N MET A 120 3.05 -5.00 13.50
CA MET A 120 3.09 -6.04 14.54
C MET A 120 4.11 -7.14 14.21
N VAL A 121 4.16 -7.61 12.96
CA VAL A 121 5.15 -8.60 12.52
C VAL A 121 6.57 -8.05 12.67
N GLY A 122 6.79 -6.78 12.33
CA GLY A 122 8.08 -6.12 12.50
C GLY A 122 8.52 -6.08 13.96
N LEU A 123 7.60 -5.69 14.87
CA LEU A 123 7.86 -5.71 16.32
C LEU A 123 8.14 -7.12 16.82
N MET A 124 7.35 -8.11 16.43
CA MET A 124 7.57 -9.49 16.83
C MET A 124 8.93 -10.03 16.37
N ASN A 125 9.33 -9.71 15.14
CA ASN A 125 10.66 -10.07 14.63
C ASN A 125 11.80 -9.51 15.47
N ILE A 126 11.64 -8.30 16.03
CA ILE A 126 12.69 -7.70 16.87
C ILE A 126 12.60 -8.22 18.30
N VAL A 127 11.40 -8.20 18.89
CA VAL A 127 11.23 -8.40 20.34
C VAL A 127 11.30 -9.87 20.75
N VAL A 128 10.64 -10.77 20.01
CA VAL A 128 10.52 -12.18 20.43
C VAL A 128 11.89 -12.89 20.52
N PRO A 129 12.78 -12.84 19.50
CA PRO A 129 14.09 -13.45 19.62
C PRO A 129 14.93 -12.88 20.79
N LEU A 130 14.82 -11.56 21.02
CA LEU A 130 15.53 -10.93 22.14
C LEU A 130 15.00 -11.36 23.51
N GLN A 131 13.69 -11.52 23.66
CA GLN A 131 13.09 -11.97 24.92
C GLN A 131 13.46 -13.41 25.30
N ILE A 132 13.56 -14.28 24.31
CA ILE A 132 13.95 -15.70 24.56
C ILE A 132 15.45 -15.93 24.52
N GLY A 133 16.26 -14.87 24.30
CA GLY A 133 17.71 -14.98 24.19
C GLY A 133 18.21 -15.73 22.96
N ALA A 134 17.39 -15.84 21.91
CA ALA A 134 17.78 -16.47 20.65
C ALA A 134 18.63 -15.53 19.80
N ARG A 135 19.59 -16.11 19.06
CA ARG A 135 20.43 -15.35 18.12
C ARG A 135 19.67 -14.85 16.91
N ASP A 136 18.72 -15.67 16.41
CA ASP A 136 17.92 -15.40 15.24
C ASP A 136 16.61 -16.20 15.31
N VAL A 137 15.70 -15.96 14.35
CA VAL A 137 14.49 -16.76 14.15
C VAL A 137 14.82 -18.16 13.65
N ALA A 138 13.90 -19.12 13.84
CA ALA A 138 14.12 -20.52 13.45
C ALA A 138 14.37 -20.72 11.94
N PHE A 139 13.75 -19.89 11.10
CA PHE A 139 13.86 -19.96 9.64
C PHE A 139 14.17 -18.58 9.03
N PRO A 140 15.43 -18.10 9.08
CA PRO A 140 15.80 -16.75 8.65
C PRO A 140 15.48 -16.48 7.18
N PHE A 141 15.69 -17.46 6.30
CA PHE A 141 15.38 -17.35 4.88
C PHE A 141 13.88 -17.16 4.63
N LEU A 142 13.02 -17.97 5.29
CA LEU A 142 11.56 -17.84 5.14
C LEU A 142 11.07 -16.51 5.68
N ASN A 143 11.68 -15.99 6.73
CA ASN A 143 11.37 -14.66 7.27
C ASN A 143 11.69 -13.55 6.26
N SER A 144 12.85 -13.63 5.60
CA SER A 144 13.20 -12.70 4.52
C SER A 144 12.26 -12.83 3.32
N LEU A 145 11.92 -14.07 2.92
CA LEU A 145 10.98 -14.32 1.83
C LEU A 145 9.59 -13.73 2.13
N SER A 146 9.09 -13.88 3.36
CA SER A 146 7.79 -13.34 3.77
C SER A 146 7.75 -11.80 3.64
N PHE A 147 8.84 -11.13 4.01
CA PHE A 147 8.96 -9.68 3.81
C PHE A 147 8.86 -9.29 2.32
N TRP A 148 9.57 -10.00 1.44
CA TRP A 148 9.53 -9.68 0.02
C TRP A 148 8.18 -9.95 -0.63
N LEU A 149 7.49 -11.02 -0.24
CA LEU A 149 6.12 -11.28 -0.67
C LEU A 149 5.17 -10.17 -0.20
N PHE A 150 5.33 -9.71 1.03
CA PHE A 150 4.60 -8.56 1.55
C PHE A 150 4.87 -7.28 0.72
N VAL A 151 6.14 -6.97 0.40
CA VAL A 151 6.50 -5.80 -0.42
C VAL A 151 5.89 -5.88 -1.82
N VAL A 152 5.85 -7.06 -2.43
CA VAL A 152 5.14 -7.25 -3.71
C VAL A 152 3.65 -6.94 -3.55
N GLY A 153 3.01 -7.37 -2.47
CA GLY A 153 1.61 -7.03 -2.16
C GLY A 153 1.41 -5.52 -2.01
N VAL A 154 2.31 -4.82 -1.30
CA VAL A 154 2.31 -3.35 -1.18
C VAL A 154 2.40 -2.68 -2.55
N ALA A 155 3.29 -3.15 -3.41
CA ALA A 155 3.46 -2.60 -4.76
C ALA A 155 2.18 -2.80 -5.60
N LEU A 156 1.62 -4.01 -5.60
CA LEU A 156 0.42 -4.34 -6.37
C LEU A 156 -0.79 -3.50 -5.95
N ILE A 157 -1.02 -3.31 -4.65
CA ILE A 157 -2.15 -2.49 -4.17
C ILE A 157 -1.99 -1.03 -4.57
N ASN A 158 -0.78 -0.47 -4.48
CA ASN A 158 -0.55 0.91 -4.89
C ASN A 158 -0.69 1.09 -6.40
N ILE A 159 -0.25 0.13 -7.20
CA ILE A 159 -0.44 0.14 -8.66
C ILE A 159 -1.93 0.06 -9.00
N SER A 160 -2.70 -0.82 -8.35
CA SER A 160 -4.13 -1.00 -8.61
C SER A 160 -4.98 0.22 -8.27
N LEU A 161 -4.51 1.08 -7.37
CA LEU A 161 -5.17 2.37 -7.06
C LEU A 161 -4.98 3.42 -8.17
N GLY A 162 -3.86 3.34 -8.90
CA GLY A 162 -3.53 4.26 -9.98
C GLY A 162 -3.89 3.77 -11.38
N VAL A 163 -4.16 2.46 -11.53
CA VAL A 163 -4.42 1.82 -12.82
C VAL A 163 -5.68 0.97 -12.73
N GLY A 164 -6.75 1.42 -13.36
CA GLY A 164 -8.04 0.74 -13.33
C GLY A 164 -8.96 1.20 -12.20
N GLU A 165 -10.03 0.45 -11.99
CA GLU A 165 -11.00 0.68 -10.93
C GLU A 165 -10.70 -0.22 -9.73
N PHE A 166 -10.45 0.35 -8.57
CA PHE A 166 -10.28 -0.41 -7.33
C PHE A 166 -11.63 -0.94 -6.83
N ALA A 167 -11.60 -1.97 -5.97
CA ALA A 167 -12.81 -2.55 -5.41
C ALA A 167 -13.62 -1.53 -4.58
N GLN A 168 -14.95 -1.64 -4.62
CA GLN A 168 -15.91 -0.77 -3.92
C GLN A 168 -16.71 -1.55 -2.86
N THR A 169 -16.07 -2.53 -2.22
CA THR A 169 -16.74 -3.53 -1.37
C THR A 169 -16.49 -3.33 0.12
N GLY A 170 -15.68 -2.32 0.49
CA GLY A 170 -15.09 -2.27 1.81
C GLY A 170 -14.01 -3.37 1.99
N TRP A 171 -13.25 -3.31 3.07
CA TRP A 171 -12.15 -4.25 3.31
C TRP A 171 -12.61 -5.69 3.64
N LEU A 172 -13.84 -5.84 4.12
CA LEU A 172 -14.42 -7.14 4.47
C LEU A 172 -15.01 -7.90 3.28
N ALA A 173 -15.35 -7.18 2.20
CA ALA A 173 -15.88 -7.73 0.96
C ALA A 173 -17.06 -8.72 1.18
N TYR A 174 -18.08 -8.32 1.96
CA TYR A 174 -19.24 -9.15 2.22
C TYR A 174 -20.10 -9.41 0.97
N PRO A 175 -20.67 -10.61 0.79
CA PRO A 175 -21.83 -10.80 -0.05
C PRO A 175 -23.04 -9.97 0.48
N PRO A 176 -23.85 -9.34 -0.38
CA PRO A 176 -23.84 -9.41 -1.85
C PRO A 176 -22.83 -8.47 -2.52
N LEU A 177 -22.17 -7.55 -1.79
CA LEU A 177 -21.26 -6.55 -2.36
C LEU A 177 -20.09 -7.15 -3.16
N SER A 178 -19.61 -8.32 -2.74
CA SER A 178 -18.58 -9.09 -3.46
C SER A 178 -19.13 -10.07 -4.49
N GLY A 179 -20.45 -10.13 -4.68
CA GLY A 179 -21.12 -11.01 -5.63
C GLY A 179 -21.10 -10.50 -7.06
N LYS A 180 -21.45 -11.38 -8.02
CA LYS A 180 -21.49 -11.04 -9.44
C LYS A 180 -22.51 -9.94 -9.78
N GLU A 181 -23.54 -9.77 -8.97
CA GLU A 181 -24.60 -8.77 -9.17
C GLU A 181 -24.13 -7.36 -8.83
N TYR A 182 -23.27 -7.22 -7.82
CA TYR A 182 -22.58 -5.99 -7.50
C TYR A 182 -21.23 -6.05 -8.22
N LYS A 183 -21.10 -5.29 -9.30
CA LYS A 183 -19.89 -5.26 -10.11
C LYS A 183 -18.69 -4.87 -9.23
N ILE A 184 -17.92 -5.88 -8.85
CA ILE A 184 -16.59 -5.67 -8.27
C ILE A 184 -15.72 -5.11 -9.38
N GLY A 185 -15.67 -3.79 -9.48
CA GLY A 185 -15.00 -3.07 -10.55
C GLY A 185 -15.53 -3.47 -11.94
N ARG A 186 -15.95 -2.55 -12.77
CA ARG A 186 -16.36 -2.79 -14.16
C ARG A 186 -15.25 -3.41 -15.04
N ALA A 187 -14.16 -3.82 -14.45
CA ALA A 187 -13.05 -4.48 -15.14
C ALA A 187 -13.36 -5.93 -15.56
N SER A 188 -14.53 -6.45 -15.23
CA SER A 188 -14.90 -7.85 -15.50
C SER A 188 -15.99 -8.03 -16.57
N CYS A 189 -16.25 -7.02 -17.40
CA CYS A 189 -17.08 -7.18 -18.59
C CYS A 189 -16.26 -7.15 -19.86
#